data_e79e5557371574c3b977a54e0b825a3d
#
_entry.id   e79e5557371574c3b977a54e0b825a3d
#
_cell.length_a   1.000
_cell.length_b   1.000
_cell.length_c   1.000
_cell.angle_alpha   90.00
_cell.angle_beta   90.00
_cell.angle_gamma   90.00
#
_symmetry.space_group_name_H-M   'P 1'
#
loop_
_entity.id
_entity.type
_entity.pdbx_description
1 polymer ?
#
loop_
_entity_poly.entity_id
_entity_poly.type
_entity_poly.pdbx_seq_one_letter_code
_entity_poly.pdbx_strand_id
1 'polypeptide(L)'
;MYGTLGRMTPKAGKRDELIAMMSSPPTGAAANGYRDGYVLKADEGDDVVVAVMYDDKDAYFAMVHDPQTDKNFGKIMELLEGEPTWTDGEWLGPGA
;
A
#
# COMPACT_ATOMS: atom_id res chain seq x y z
N MET A 1 9.91 -3.30 12.45
CA MET A 1 9.32 -2.65 11.27
C MET A 1 7.84 -2.34 11.51
N TYR A 2 7.35 -1.33 10.89
CA TYR A 2 5.95 -0.89 11.01
C TYR A 2 5.37 -0.63 9.63
N GLY A 3 4.08 -0.81 9.48
CA GLY A 3 3.44 -0.50 8.21
C GLY A 3 1.97 -0.87 8.18
N THR A 4 1.52 -1.34 7.03
CA THR A 4 0.10 -1.61 6.82
C THR A 4 -0.13 -2.81 5.93
N LEU A 5 -1.25 -3.44 6.15
CA LEU A 5 -1.83 -4.41 5.23
C LEU A 5 -3.12 -3.79 4.69
N GLY A 6 -3.19 -3.63 3.37
CA GLY A 6 -4.35 -3.00 2.74
C GLY A 6 -5.06 -3.96 1.80
N ARG A 7 -6.39 -3.92 1.81
CA ARG A 7 -7.20 -4.68 0.85
C ARG A 7 -7.99 -3.72 -0.02
N MET A 8 -7.93 -3.94 -1.33
CA MET A 8 -8.53 -3.08 -2.33
C MET A 8 -9.35 -3.92 -3.31
N THR A 9 -10.52 -3.40 -3.71
CA THR A 9 -11.34 -4.03 -4.73
C THR A 9 -11.34 -3.12 -5.96
N PRO A 10 -10.66 -3.51 -7.06
CA PRO A 10 -10.63 -2.68 -8.27
C PRO A 10 -11.96 -2.69 -9.00
N LYS A 11 -12.23 -1.61 -9.73
CA LYS A 11 -13.31 -1.57 -10.71
C LYS A 11 -13.06 -2.61 -11.79
N ALA A 12 -14.13 -3.05 -12.44
CA ALA A 12 -14.03 -4.03 -13.53
C ALA A 12 -13.04 -3.57 -14.59
N GLY A 13 -12.08 -4.43 -14.93
CA GLY A 13 -11.06 -4.17 -15.94
C GLY A 13 -9.90 -3.29 -15.44
N LYS A 14 -9.86 -2.90 -14.18
CA LYS A 14 -8.83 -2.00 -13.64
C LYS A 14 -7.79 -2.67 -12.75
N ARG A 15 -7.88 -3.98 -12.54
CA ARG A 15 -6.97 -4.68 -11.62
C ARG A 15 -5.51 -4.58 -12.03
N ASP A 16 -5.19 -4.77 -13.31
CA ASP A 16 -3.80 -4.73 -13.77
C ASP A 16 -3.19 -3.34 -13.62
N GLU A 17 -3.98 -2.29 -13.91
CA GLU A 17 -3.55 -0.91 -13.69
C GLU A 17 -3.29 -0.62 -12.22
N LEU A 18 -4.18 -1.08 -11.34
CA LEU A 18 -4.01 -0.95 -9.90
C LEU A 18 -2.73 -1.66 -9.41
N ILE A 19 -2.51 -2.89 -9.85
CA ILE A 19 -1.32 -3.66 -9.49
C ILE A 19 -0.06 -2.93 -9.96
N ALA A 20 -0.05 -2.39 -11.17
CA ALA A 20 1.10 -1.65 -11.68
C ALA A 20 1.40 -0.41 -10.82
N MET A 21 0.38 0.33 -10.40
CA MET A 21 0.56 1.48 -9.52
C MET A 21 1.08 1.08 -8.15
N MET A 22 0.52 0.02 -7.56
CA MET A 22 0.91 -0.44 -6.22
C MET A 22 2.28 -1.12 -6.20
N SER A 23 2.75 -1.59 -7.35
CA SER A 23 4.07 -2.26 -7.46
C SER A 23 5.22 -1.27 -7.59
N SER A 24 4.93 0.02 -7.78
CA SER A 24 5.97 1.05 -7.88
C SER A 24 6.45 1.42 -6.48
N PRO A 25 7.77 1.40 -6.22
CA PRO A 25 8.28 1.79 -4.91
C PRO A 25 8.07 3.29 -4.67
N PRO A 26 7.97 3.71 -3.41
CA PRO A 26 7.84 5.13 -3.10
C PRO A 26 9.10 5.90 -3.52
N THR A 27 8.91 7.19 -3.82
CA THR A 27 9.99 8.09 -4.23
C THR A 27 9.96 9.35 -3.37
N GLY A 28 11.04 10.13 -3.40
CA GLY A 28 11.14 11.37 -2.65
C GLY A 28 11.07 11.15 -1.15
N ALA A 29 10.38 12.04 -0.44
CA ALA A 29 10.27 11.97 1.01
C ALA A 29 9.57 10.69 1.48
N ALA A 30 8.62 10.17 0.70
CA ALA A 30 7.91 8.94 1.04
C ALA A 30 8.82 7.70 1.05
N ALA A 31 10.01 7.78 0.42
CA ALA A 31 10.97 6.69 0.41
C ALA A 31 11.81 6.63 1.69
N ASN A 32 11.78 7.67 2.53
CA ASN A 32 12.56 7.69 3.77
C ASN A 32 12.06 6.62 4.73
N GLY A 33 12.95 5.70 5.09
CA GLY A 33 12.62 4.60 5.99
C GLY A 33 11.85 3.44 5.34
N TYR A 34 11.57 3.52 4.04
CA TYR A 34 10.93 2.41 3.33
C TYR A 34 11.84 1.19 3.33
N ARG A 35 11.27 0.02 3.69
CA ARG A 35 12.03 -1.23 3.77
C ARG A 35 11.62 -2.21 2.69
N ASP A 36 10.33 -2.46 2.56
CA ASP A 36 9.84 -3.47 1.61
C ASP A 36 8.35 -3.30 1.38
N GLY A 37 7.89 -3.89 0.29
CA GLY A 37 6.47 -3.90 -0.04
C GLY A 37 6.14 -5.05 -0.97
N TYR A 38 4.94 -5.58 -0.82
CA TYR A 38 4.44 -6.68 -1.64
C TYR A 38 3.03 -6.41 -2.09
N VAL A 39 2.72 -6.87 -3.29
CA VAL A 39 1.37 -6.83 -3.85
C VAL A 39 0.92 -8.27 -4.04
N LEU A 40 -0.18 -8.62 -3.40
CA LEU A 40 -0.77 -9.95 -3.52
C LEU A 40 -2.00 -9.87 -4.44
N LYS A 41 -1.92 -10.60 -5.53
CA LYS A 41 -3.03 -10.77 -6.45
C LYS A 41 -3.81 -12.01 -6.01
N ALA A 42 -5.04 -11.81 -5.54
CA ALA A 42 -5.85 -12.93 -5.07
C ALA A 42 -6.13 -13.92 -6.20
N ASP A 43 -6.07 -15.22 -5.90
CA ASP A 43 -6.39 -16.26 -6.88
C ASP A 43 -7.86 -16.23 -7.27
N GLU A 44 -8.72 -15.97 -6.30
CA GLU A 44 -10.16 -15.90 -6.50
C GLU A 44 -10.64 -14.47 -6.32
N GLY A 45 -11.54 -14.03 -7.22
CA GLY A 45 -12.03 -12.65 -7.20
C GLY A 45 -11.01 -11.69 -7.76
N ASP A 46 -11.26 -10.40 -7.57
CA ASP A 46 -10.44 -9.33 -8.12
C ASP A 46 -9.64 -8.55 -7.08
N ASP A 47 -9.78 -8.88 -5.80
CA ASP A 47 -9.12 -8.14 -4.73
C ASP A 47 -7.61 -8.17 -4.86
N VAL A 48 -7.02 -7.05 -4.48
CA VAL A 48 -5.57 -6.85 -4.40
C VAL A 48 -5.24 -6.51 -2.95
N VAL A 49 -4.26 -7.21 -2.39
CA VAL A 49 -3.79 -6.97 -1.02
C VAL A 49 -2.37 -6.46 -1.09
N VAL A 50 -2.09 -5.39 -0.35
CA VAL A 50 -0.75 -4.80 -0.32
C VAL A 50 -0.19 -4.87 1.10
N ALA A 51 1.09 -5.16 1.20
CA ALA A 51 1.84 -5.14 2.45
C ALA A 51 2.96 -4.12 2.29
N VAL A 52 3.06 -3.18 3.23
CA VAL A 52 4.07 -2.11 3.18
C VAL A 52 4.80 -2.07 4.50
N MET A 53 6.13 -2.01 4.45
CA MET A 53 6.99 -2.03 5.64
C MET A 53 7.94 -0.85 5.63
N TYR A 54 7.93 -0.11 6.74
CA TYR A 54 8.86 0.98 7.03
C TYR A 54 9.71 0.64 8.27
N ASP A 55 10.81 1.35 8.45
CA ASP A 55 11.73 1.14 9.58
C ASP A 55 11.02 1.19 10.93
N ASP A 56 10.16 2.19 11.09
CA ASP A 56 9.45 2.43 12.34
C ASP A 56 8.13 3.17 12.08
N LYS A 57 7.36 3.36 13.13
CA LYS A 57 6.07 4.02 13.08
C LYS A 57 6.17 5.46 12.60
N ASP A 58 7.19 6.19 13.04
CA ASP A 58 7.37 7.60 12.68
C ASP A 58 7.62 7.74 11.17
N ALA A 59 8.46 6.88 10.60
CA ALA A 59 8.74 6.87 9.18
C ALA A 59 7.48 6.55 8.36
N TYR A 60 6.69 5.58 8.83
CA TYR A 60 5.44 5.21 8.16
C TYR A 60 4.45 6.38 8.15
N PHE A 61 4.22 7.03 9.28
CA PHE A 61 3.26 8.13 9.35
C PHE A 61 3.78 9.40 8.67
N ALA A 62 5.09 9.61 8.59
CA ALA A 62 5.64 10.68 7.76
C ALA A 62 5.27 10.48 6.28
N MET A 63 5.32 9.24 5.79
CA MET A 63 4.86 8.91 4.44
C MET A 63 3.36 9.14 4.29
N VAL A 64 2.56 8.69 5.24
CA VAL A 64 1.10 8.85 5.20
C VAL A 64 0.70 10.31 5.11
N HIS A 65 1.41 11.19 5.81
CA HIS A 65 1.11 12.63 5.83
C HIS A 65 1.81 13.44 4.73
N ASP A 66 2.58 12.78 3.87
CA ASP A 66 3.23 13.46 2.73
C ASP A 66 2.16 13.85 1.70
N PRO A 67 2.15 15.13 1.23
CA PRO A 67 1.19 15.57 0.22
C PRO A 67 1.23 14.76 -1.08
N GLN A 68 2.39 14.25 -1.46
CA GLN A 68 2.51 13.42 -2.65
C GLN A 68 1.79 12.08 -2.49
N THR A 69 1.78 11.53 -1.28
CA THR A 69 1.04 10.31 -0.95
C THR A 69 -0.46 10.53 -1.15
N ASP A 70 -1.00 11.68 -0.70
CA ASP A 70 -2.40 12.01 -0.91
C ASP A 70 -2.76 12.08 -2.40
N LYS A 71 -1.89 12.68 -3.21
CA LYS A 71 -2.11 12.77 -4.67
C LYS A 71 -2.12 11.38 -5.30
N ASN A 72 -1.17 10.54 -4.92
CA ASN A 72 -1.09 9.18 -5.44
C ASN A 72 -2.30 8.35 -5.01
N PHE A 73 -2.71 8.50 -3.76
CA PHE A 73 -3.90 7.83 -3.24
C PHE A 73 -5.16 8.24 -3.99
N GLY A 74 -5.30 9.52 -4.34
CA GLY A 74 -6.42 10.00 -5.15
C GLY A 74 -6.51 9.28 -6.49
N LYS A 75 -5.38 9.04 -7.14
CA LYS A 75 -5.33 8.29 -8.40
C LYS A 75 -5.72 6.82 -8.21
N ILE A 76 -5.26 6.22 -7.10
CA ILE A 76 -5.61 4.85 -6.76
C ILE A 76 -7.12 4.73 -6.53
N MET A 77 -7.72 5.66 -5.80
CA MET A 77 -9.16 5.66 -5.52
C MET A 77 -10.02 5.67 -6.79
N GLU A 78 -9.55 6.28 -7.87
CA GLU A 78 -10.25 6.28 -9.15
C GLU A 78 -10.39 4.88 -9.75
N LEU A 79 -9.52 3.95 -9.37
CA LEU A 79 -9.50 2.58 -9.84
C LEU A 79 -10.31 1.63 -8.96
N LEU A 80 -10.80 2.09 -7.81
CA LEU A 80 -11.44 1.23 -6.81
C LEU A 80 -12.95 1.34 -6.82
N GLU A 81 -13.62 0.25 -6.47
CA GLU A 81 -15.07 0.19 -6.30
C GLU A 81 -15.54 0.92 -5.05
N GLY A 82 -14.68 1.02 -4.06
CA GLY A 82 -14.99 1.69 -2.79
C GLY A 82 -13.72 1.96 -2.03
N GLU A 83 -13.84 2.38 -0.79
CA GLU A 83 -12.67 2.65 0.03
C GLU A 83 -11.93 1.36 0.37
N PRO A 84 -10.58 1.37 0.34
CA PRO A 84 -9.79 0.25 0.80
C PRO A 84 -9.89 0.10 2.32
N THR A 85 -9.59 -1.09 2.82
CA THR A 85 -9.43 -1.31 4.24
C THR A 85 -7.95 -1.40 4.57
N TRP A 86 -7.54 -0.76 5.67
CA TRP A 86 -6.15 -0.74 6.11
C TRP A 86 -6.04 -1.30 7.52
N THR A 87 -5.00 -2.11 7.74
CA THR A 87 -4.63 -2.58 9.07
C THR A 87 -3.21 -2.13 9.32
N ASP A 88 -3.06 -1.08 10.13
CA ASP A 88 -1.74 -0.56 10.51
C ASP A 88 -1.22 -1.33 11.73
N GLY A 89 0.07 -1.57 11.76
CA GLY A 89 0.65 -2.25 12.89
C GLY A 89 2.14 -2.54 12.74
N GLU A 90 2.68 -3.18 13.74
CA GLU A 90 4.07 -3.63 13.75
C GLU A 90 4.21 -4.95 13.02
N TRP A 91 5.18 -5.03 12.13
CA TRP A 91 5.51 -6.26 11.43
C TRP A 91 6.47 -7.10 12.27
N LEU A 92 6.07 -8.33 12.52
CA LEU A 92 6.87 -9.30 13.27
C LEU A 92 7.22 -10.46 12.36
N GLY A 93 8.51 -10.80 12.29
CA GLY A 93 8.95 -11.93 11.51
C GLY A 93 8.95 -13.23 12.32
N PRO A 94 9.05 -14.39 11.64
CA PRO A 94 9.20 -15.67 12.33
C PRO A 94 10.45 -15.64 13.21
N GLY A 95 10.30 -15.95 14.48
CA GLY A 95 11.40 -15.91 15.44
C GLY A 95 11.72 -14.56 16.03
N ALA A 96 10.91 -13.55 15.73
CA ALA A 96 11.08 -12.21 16.30
C ALA A 96 10.56 -12.14 17.74
#